data_7824a0abdd20d69c21e5dd5d8bfe466d
#
_entry.id   7824a0abdd20d69c21e5dd5d8bfe466d
#
_cell.length_a   1.000
_cell.length_b   1.000
_cell.length_c   1.000
_cell.angle_alpha   90.00
_cell.angle_beta   90.00
_cell.angle_gamma   90.00
#
_symmetry.space_group_name_H-M   'P 1'
#
loop_
_entity.id
_entity.type
_entity.pdbx_description
1 polymer ?
#
loop_
_entity_poly.entity_id
_entity_poly.type
_entity_poly.pdbx_seq_one_letter_code
_entity_poly.pdbx_strand_id
1 'polypeptide(L)'
;KASGGNATETHAVDLHDKVVFDLYSGTGTIAQLIAPVARKVIGVEIVEEAVEAAKENAALNGLDNCEFIAGDVLKVIDDIEEKPDYIILDPPRDGIHPKALQKIIDYGVKNIVYISCKPTSFARDLAVFQERGYELKRVSNVDLFPETVHVETVVKLSLKTNQPKIEVTMCPDEESNYTPEEKATYQKIKDYVKDKYGVNVHTSYIAQVKRMCGLDMGENYNKSKKENPEVKQCPQEKVEYIKDALRHFKLIW
;
A
#
# COMPACT_ATOMS: atom_id res chain seq x y z
N LYS A 1 11.16 18.16 38.45
CA LYS A 1 10.97 19.01 37.26
C LYS A 1 10.40 18.10 36.19
N ALA A 2 9.08 18.17 35.98
CA ALA A 2 8.38 17.43 34.93
C ALA A 2 8.65 18.15 33.60
N SER A 3 9.19 17.42 32.65
CA SER A 3 9.33 17.88 31.27
C SER A 3 7.96 17.93 30.59
N GLY A 4 7.57 19.13 30.15
CA GLY A 4 6.30 19.34 29.45
C GLY A 4 6.25 18.55 28.17
N GLY A 5 5.28 17.65 28.08
CA GLY A 5 4.91 17.02 26.80
C GLY A 5 4.28 18.09 25.91
N ASN A 6 4.82 18.28 24.73
CA ASN A 6 4.19 19.10 23.69
C ASN A 6 2.81 18.54 23.43
N ALA A 7 1.79 19.34 23.70
CA ALA A 7 0.43 19.10 23.21
C ALA A 7 0.51 19.12 21.68
N THR A 8 0.36 17.96 21.06
CA THR A 8 0.17 17.86 19.61
C THR A 8 -1.12 18.60 19.29
N GLU A 9 -1.03 19.68 18.52
CA GLU A 9 -2.17 20.34 17.94
C GLU A 9 -3.02 19.31 17.17
N THR A 10 -4.16 18.98 17.75
CA THR A 10 -5.20 18.19 17.06
C THR A 10 -5.88 19.16 16.10
N HIS A 11 -5.40 19.23 14.85
CA HIS A 11 -6.17 19.89 13.81
C HIS A 11 -7.43 19.05 13.58
N ALA A 12 -8.55 19.54 14.11
CA ALA A 12 -9.86 18.99 13.79
C ALA A 12 -10.06 19.09 12.27
N VAL A 13 -10.41 17.99 11.63
CA VAL A 13 -10.73 18.01 10.20
C VAL A 13 -12.15 18.55 10.07
N ASP A 14 -12.32 19.63 9.33
CA ASP A 14 -13.64 20.17 9.02
C ASP A 14 -14.28 19.31 7.91
N LEU A 15 -15.35 18.64 8.26
CA LEU A 15 -16.13 17.76 7.37
C LEU A 15 -17.49 18.33 7.00
N HIS A 16 -17.85 19.53 7.46
CA HIS A 16 -19.21 20.09 7.41
C HIS A 16 -19.82 20.06 6.00
N ASP A 17 -19.03 20.38 4.97
CA ASP A 17 -19.49 20.39 3.58
C ASP A 17 -18.96 19.18 2.78
N LYS A 18 -18.52 18.12 3.46
CA LYS A 18 -17.81 17.01 2.84
C LYS A 18 -18.67 15.77 2.68
N VAL A 19 -18.44 15.06 1.57
CA VAL A 19 -18.92 13.70 1.35
C VAL A 19 -17.86 12.73 1.82
N VAL A 20 -18.24 11.78 2.65
CA VAL A 20 -17.37 10.75 3.20
C VAL A 20 -17.87 9.39 2.75
N PHE A 21 -16.98 8.56 2.19
CA PHE A 21 -17.28 7.16 1.96
C PHE A 21 -16.69 6.33 3.11
N ASP A 22 -17.52 5.46 3.67
CA ASP A 22 -17.16 4.46 4.67
C ASP A 22 -17.22 3.08 3.99
N LEU A 23 -16.07 2.62 3.49
CA LEU A 23 -15.99 1.37 2.74
C LEU A 23 -15.64 0.21 3.68
N TYR A 24 -16.38 -0.89 3.57
CA TYR A 24 -16.44 -2.00 4.51
C TYR A 24 -17.11 -1.57 5.83
N SER A 25 -18.25 -0.89 5.73
CA SER A 25 -18.88 -0.15 6.82
C SER A 25 -19.53 -1.02 7.92
N GLY A 26 -19.65 -2.34 7.71
CA GLY A 26 -20.34 -3.22 8.66
C GLY A 26 -21.73 -2.70 8.99
N THR A 27 -22.05 -2.58 10.29
CA THR A 27 -23.32 -2.03 10.78
C THR A 27 -23.36 -0.50 10.80
N GLY A 28 -22.43 0.17 10.09
CA GLY A 28 -22.40 1.62 9.90
C GLY A 28 -21.96 2.43 11.12
N THR A 29 -21.22 1.84 12.05
CA THR A 29 -20.80 2.53 13.27
C THR A 29 -19.95 3.76 12.98
N ILE A 30 -18.95 3.66 12.10
CA ILE A 30 -18.08 4.77 11.76
C ILE A 30 -18.84 5.82 10.97
N ALA A 31 -19.65 5.41 9.98
CA ALA A 31 -20.50 6.30 9.19
C ALA A 31 -21.39 7.15 10.11
N GLN A 32 -22.06 6.53 11.08
CA GLN A 32 -22.97 7.21 12.01
C GLN A 32 -22.25 8.17 12.97
N LEU A 33 -21.02 7.83 13.41
CA LEU A 33 -20.20 8.74 14.24
C LEU A 33 -19.76 10.00 13.47
N ILE A 34 -19.61 9.90 12.17
CA ILE A 34 -19.16 11.01 11.31
C ILE A 34 -20.31 11.83 10.79
N ALA A 35 -21.48 11.24 10.59
CA ALA A 35 -22.65 11.91 10.03
C ALA A 35 -22.99 13.27 10.65
N PRO A 36 -22.93 13.48 12.00
CA PRO A 36 -23.25 14.77 12.59
C PRO A 36 -22.33 15.93 12.17
N VAL A 37 -21.15 15.63 11.63
CA VAL A 37 -20.14 16.62 11.22
C VAL A 37 -19.85 16.61 9.73
N ALA A 38 -20.50 15.74 8.96
CA ALA A 38 -20.36 15.62 7.51
C ALA A 38 -21.62 16.10 6.78
N ARG A 39 -21.47 16.51 5.52
CA ARG A 39 -22.62 16.81 4.64
C ARG A 39 -23.40 15.51 4.31
N LYS A 40 -22.68 14.46 3.95
CA LYS A 40 -23.23 13.14 3.60
C LYS A 40 -22.22 12.06 3.88
N VAL A 41 -22.68 10.91 4.34
CA VAL A 41 -21.86 9.71 4.51
C VAL A 41 -22.49 8.58 3.71
N ILE A 42 -21.69 7.88 2.90
CA ILE A 42 -22.12 6.71 2.14
C ILE A 42 -21.33 5.50 2.62
N GLY A 43 -22.03 4.56 3.26
CA GLY A 43 -21.47 3.29 3.71
C GLY A 43 -21.64 2.21 2.64
N VAL A 44 -20.61 1.42 2.40
CA VAL A 44 -20.66 0.25 1.51
C VAL A 44 -20.24 -0.99 2.28
N GLU A 45 -21.11 -2.00 2.28
CA GLU A 45 -20.90 -3.26 2.97
C GLU A 45 -21.47 -4.42 2.12
N ILE A 46 -20.76 -5.55 2.12
CA ILE A 46 -21.16 -6.72 1.32
C ILE A 46 -22.27 -7.55 1.98
N VAL A 47 -22.38 -7.48 3.32
CA VAL A 47 -23.35 -8.25 4.10
C VAL A 47 -24.66 -7.47 4.18
N GLU A 48 -25.70 -7.95 3.49
CA GLU A 48 -27.00 -7.27 3.40
C GLU A 48 -27.64 -7.06 4.79
N GLU A 49 -27.55 -8.03 5.70
CA GLU A 49 -28.09 -7.92 7.05
C GLU A 49 -27.40 -6.82 7.86
N ALA A 50 -26.09 -6.60 7.65
CA ALA A 50 -25.35 -5.52 8.27
C ALA A 50 -25.78 -4.15 7.73
N VAL A 51 -26.05 -4.07 6.44
CA VAL A 51 -26.58 -2.86 5.77
C VAL A 51 -27.98 -2.50 6.30
N GLU A 52 -28.87 -3.47 6.42
CA GLU A 52 -30.20 -3.22 7.00
C GLU A 52 -30.09 -2.75 8.47
N ALA A 53 -29.25 -3.39 9.28
CA ALA A 53 -29.01 -2.93 10.64
C ALA A 53 -28.39 -1.51 10.67
N ALA A 54 -27.52 -1.17 9.72
CA ALA A 54 -26.95 0.18 9.60
C ALA A 54 -28.03 1.23 9.31
N LYS A 55 -28.96 0.94 8.39
CA LYS A 55 -30.10 1.81 8.06
C LYS A 55 -31.02 2.01 9.27
N GLU A 56 -31.38 0.92 9.94
CA GLU A 56 -32.22 0.97 11.14
C GLU A 56 -31.57 1.81 12.25
N ASN A 57 -30.28 1.58 12.51
CA ASN A 57 -29.54 2.32 13.53
C ASN A 57 -29.40 3.81 13.18
N ALA A 58 -29.16 4.16 11.92
CA ALA A 58 -29.10 5.55 11.49
C ALA A 58 -30.46 6.24 11.68
N ALA A 59 -31.56 5.57 11.33
CA ALA A 59 -32.91 6.08 11.54
C ALA A 59 -33.22 6.28 13.04
N LEU A 60 -32.86 5.32 13.90
CA LEU A 60 -33.02 5.43 15.35
C LEU A 60 -32.22 6.59 15.95
N ASN A 61 -31.03 6.88 15.38
CA ASN A 61 -30.17 7.98 15.79
C ASN A 61 -30.55 9.33 15.15
N GLY A 62 -31.60 9.38 14.32
CA GLY A 62 -32.05 10.59 13.65
C GLY A 62 -31.08 11.13 12.62
N LEU A 63 -30.29 10.24 11.97
CA LEU A 63 -29.29 10.58 10.95
C LEU A 63 -29.90 10.38 9.58
N ASP A 64 -30.26 11.45 8.90
CA ASP A 64 -30.87 11.47 7.56
C ASP A 64 -29.86 11.63 6.43
N ASN A 65 -28.59 11.90 6.78
CA ASN A 65 -27.47 12.10 5.85
C ASN A 65 -26.56 10.87 5.71
N CYS A 66 -26.98 9.71 6.23
CA CYS A 66 -26.32 8.42 6.04
C CYS A 66 -27.05 7.62 4.95
N GLU A 67 -26.35 7.18 3.94
CA GLU A 67 -26.81 6.24 2.94
C GLU A 67 -25.99 4.95 3.05
N PHE A 68 -26.65 3.78 2.98
CA PHE A 68 -25.96 2.49 3.03
C PHE A 68 -26.33 1.62 1.84
N ILE A 69 -25.28 1.12 1.17
CA ILE A 69 -25.36 0.33 -0.06
C ILE A 69 -24.85 -1.08 0.21
N ALA A 70 -25.71 -2.07 -0.05
CA ALA A 70 -25.33 -3.47 0.01
C ALA A 70 -24.60 -3.88 -1.26
N GLY A 71 -23.37 -4.39 -1.12
CA GLY A 71 -22.61 -4.92 -2.24
C GLY A 71 -21.12 -4.95 -2.03
N ASP A 72 -20.45 -5.68 -2.92
CA ASP A 72 -18.99 -5.73 -2.96
C ASP A 72 -18.44 -4.37 -3.40
N VAL A 73 -17.56 -3.78 -2.61
CA VAL A 73 -16.89 -2.50 -2.91
C VAL A 73 -16.34 -2.48 -4.34
N LEU A 74 -15.74 -3.59 -4.79
CA LEU A 74 -15.19 -3.71 -6.15
C LEU A 74 -16.25 -3.50 -7.25
N LYS A 75 -17.51 -3.84 -6.97
CA LYS A 75 -18.60 -3.80 -7.96
C LYS A 75 -19.39 -2.51 -7.89
N VAL A 76 -19.75 -2.09 -6.69
CA VAL A 76 -20.72 -0.99 -6.50
C VAL A 76 -20.08 0.39 -6.49
N ILE A 77 -18.76 0.47 -6.23
CA ILE A 77 -18.08 1.76 -6.09
C ILE A 77 -18.14 2.64 -7.35
N ASP A 78 -18.19 2.03 -8.53
CA ASP A 78 -18.29 2.74 -9.81
C ASP A 78 -19.71 3.26 -10.10
N ASP A 79 -20.73 2.69 -9.44
CA ASP A 79 -22.15 3.03 -9.64
C ASP A 79 -22.61 4.17 -8.70
N ILE A 80 -21.75 4.60 -7.77
CA ILE A 80 -22.04 5.71 -6.86
C ILE A 80 -21.82 7.03 -7.60
N GLU A 81 -22.87 7.80 -7.81
CA GLU A 81 -22.80 9.08 -8.53
C GLU A 81 -22.02 10.16 -7.76
N GLU A 82 -22.07 10.11 -6.45
CA GLU A 82 -21.38 11.07 -5.59
C GLU A 82 -19.87 10.84 -5.58
N LYS A 83 -19.09 11.92 -5.52
CA LYS A 83 -17.64 11.84 -5.39
C LYS A 83 -17.23 12.12 -3.93
N PRO A 84 -16.44 11.24 -3.32
CA PRO A 84 -16.01 11.46 -1.94
C PRO A 84 -14.91 12.52 -1.85
N ASP A 85 -14.98 13.36 -0.81
CA ASP A 85 -13.88 14.21 -0.35
C ASP A 85 -12.91 13.42 0.54
N TYR A 86 -13.45 12.45 1.27
CA TYR A 86 -12.73 11.54 2.17
C TYR A 86 -13.19 10.10 1.99
N ILE A 87 -12.27 9.18 2.12
CA ILE A 87 -12.57 7.75 2.18
C ILE A 87 -12.04 7.19 3.50
N ILE A 88 -12.89 6.44 4.19
CA ILE A 88 -12.51 5.61 5.33
C ILE A 88 -12.55 4.17 4.89
N LEU A 89 -11.54 3.43 5.26
CA LEU A 89 -11.34 2.02 4.94
C LEU A 89 -11.20 1.24 6.23
N ASP A 90 -12.10 0.31 6.48
CA ASP A 90 -12.01 -0.66 7.57
C ASP A 90 -12.14 -2.08 7.02
N PRO A 91 -11.16 -2.53 6.21
CA PRO A 91 -11.24 -3.79 5.50
C PRO A 91 -11.07 -4.99 6.43
N PRO A 92 -11.46 -6.20 5.98
CA PRO A 92 -11.22 -7.43 6.73
C PRO A 92 -9.72 -7.68 6.97
N ARG A 93 -9.41 -8.63 7.88
CA ARG A 93 -8.04 -8.98 8.30
C ARG A 93 -7.06 -9.24 7.17
N ASP A 94 -7.52 -9.73 6.03
CA ASP A 94 -6.68 -10.00 4.87
C ASP A 94 -6.33 -8.76 4.06
N GLY A 95 -6.83 -7.58 4.47
CA GLY A 95 -6.65 -6.31 3.78
C GLY A 95 -7.59 -6.17 2.58
N ILE A 96 -7.32 -5.20 1.72
CA ILE A 96 -8.15 -4.88 0.57
C ILE A 96 -7.77 -5.78 -0.62
N HIS A 97 -8.79 -6.29 -1.32
CA HIS A 97 -8.55 -7.02 -2.56
C HIS A 97 -7.82 -6.12 -3.58
N PRO A 98 -6.74 -6.58 -4.25
CA PRO A 98 -5.90 -5.73 -5.11
C PRO A 98 -6.66 -4.92 -6.17
N LYS A 99 -7.68 -5.50 -6.79
CA LYS A 99 -8.51 -4.78 -7.77
C LYS A 99 -9.39 -3.70 -7.13
N ALA A 100 -9.91 -3.94 -5.91
CA ALA A 100 -10.68 -2.94 -5.17
C ALA A 100 -9.77 -1.80 -4.70
N LEU A 101 -8.58 -2.12 -4.20
CA LEU A 101 -7.56 -1.15 -3.81
C LEU A 101 -7.21 -0.23 -4.98
N GLN A 102 -7.02 -0.80 -6.18
CA GLN A 102 -6.74 -0.01 -7.39
C GLN A 102 -7.88 0.96 -7.70
N LYS A 103 -9.14 0.52 -7.68
CA LYS A 103 -10.31 1.37 -7.91
C LYS A 103 -10.42 2.50 -6.88
N ILE A 104 -10.21 2.19 -5.59
CA ILE A 104 -10.24 3.18 -4.51
C ILE A 104 -9.17 4.26 -4.73
N ILE A 105 -7.97 3.86 -5.14
CA ILE A 105 -6.88 4.78 -5.45
C ILE A 105 -7.21 5.64 -6.68
N ASP A 106 -7.83 5.07 -7.71
CA ASP A 106 -8.17 5.74 -8.97
C ASP A 106 -9.24 6.84 -8.77
N TYR A 107 -10.01 6.82 -7.68
CA TYR A 107 -10.82 7.97 -7.27
C TYR A 107 -10.01 9.24 -7.08
N GLY A 108 -8.72 9.12 -6.73
CA GLY A 108 -7.82 10.26 -6.53
C GLY A 108 -8.20 11.13 -5.34
N VAL A 109 -8.88 10.57 -4.34
CA VAL A 109 -9.31 11.31 -3.15
C VAL A 109 -8.09 11.73 -2.35
N LYS A 110 -8.05 13.02 -1.98
CA LYS A 110 -6.88 13.59 -1.32
C LYS A 110 -6.57 12.97 0.04
N ASN A 111 -7.59 12.59 0.79
CA ASN A 111 -7.43 12.10 2.16
C ASN A 111 -8.12 10.75 2.34
N ILE A 112 -7.37 9.80 2.84
CA ILE A 112 -7.85 8.45 3.17
C ILE A 112 -7.49 8.16 4.62
N VAL A 113 -8.43 7.59 5.36
CA VAL A 113 -8.21 7.01 6.68
C VAL A 113 -8.31 5.50 6.54
N TYR A 114 -7.26 4.80 6.92
CA TYR A 114 -7.23 3.34 6.90
C TYR A 114 -7.18 2.81 8.33
N ILE A 115 -8.12 1.96 8.69
CA ILE A 115 -8.21 1.28 9.97
C ILE A 115 -7.84 -0.18 9.74
N SER A 116 -7.00 -0.75 10.57
CA SER A 116 -6.55 -2.14 10.40
C SER A 116 -6.30 -2.83 11.72
N CYS A 117 -6.98 -3.95 11.92
CA CYS A 117 -6.69 -4.87 13.03
C CYS A 117 -5.49 -5.80 12.75
N LYS A 118 -4.87 -5.73 11.56
CA LYS A 118 -3.71 -6.56 11.18
C LYS A 118 -2.64 -5.72 10.47
N PRO A 119 -1.63 -5.23 11.19
CA PRO A 119 -0.61 -4.34 10.65
C PRO A 119 0.13 -4.88 9.42
N THR A 120 0.28 -6.20 9.29
CA THR A 120 0.97 -6.82 8.14
C THR A 120 0.19 -6.70 6.83
N SER A 121 -1.15 -6.82 6.88
CA SER A 121 -2.00 -6.60 5.70
C SER A 121 -2.01 -5.12 5.32
N PHE A 122 -2.08 -4.22 6.31
CA PHE A 122 -1.95 -2.79 6.09
C PHE A 122 -0.62 -2.42 5.43
N ALA A 123 0.51 -2.98 5.90
CA ALA A 123 1.82 -2.68 5.33
C ALA A 123 1.91 -3.03 3.83
N ARG A 124 1.29 -4.13 3.41
CA ARG A 124 1.18 -4.52 2.00
C ARG A 124 0.36 -3.50 1.20
N ASP A 125 -0.82 -3.14 1.71
CA ASP A 125 -1.72 -2.20 1.04
C ASP A 125 -1.11 -0.78 1.02
N LEU A 126 -0.40 -0.37 2.08
CA LEU A 126 0.33 0.90 2.16
C LEU A 126 1.37 1.04 1.05
N ALA A 127 2.10 -0.04 0.72
CA ALA A 127 3.09 0.01 -0.35
C ALA A 127 2.45 0.43 -1.68
N VAL A 128 1.26 -0.10 -2.00
CA VAL A 128 0.51 0.26 -3.21
C VAL A 128 0.04 1.72 -3.16
N PHE A 129 -0.46 2.20 -2.02
CA PHE A 129 -0.83 3.61 -1.85
C PHE A 129 0.38 4.54 -2.08
N GLN A 130 1.54 4.20 -1.54
CA GLN A 130 2.76 5.00 -1.68
C GLN A 130 3.27 5.03 -3.12
N GLU A 131 3.24 3.92 -3.83
CA GLU A 131 3.57 3.84 -5.27
C GLU A 131 2.67 4.74 -6.13
N ARG A 132 1.44 4.97 -5.68
CA ARG A 132 0.45 5.82 -6.35
C ARG A 132 0.41 7.26 -5.81
N GLY A 133 1.43 7.65 -5.05
CA GLY A 133 1.66 9.03 -4.62
C GLY A 133 1.00 9.43 -3.29
N TYR A 134 0.45 8.49 -2.53
CA TYR A 134 -0.01 8.78 -1.18
C TYR A 134 1.14 8.82 -0.19
N GLU A 135 1.08 9.75 0.74
CA GLU A 135 1.99 9.85 1.88
C GLU A 135 1.29 9.45 3.17
N LEU A 136 1.99 8.73 3.99
CA LEU A 136 1.60 8.47 5.37
C LEU A 136 1.78 9.76 6.19
N LYS A 137 0.70 10.32 6.70
CA LYS A 137 0.71 11.57 7.49
C LYS A 137 0.67 11.33 8.99
N ARG A 138 -0.07 10.30 9.41
CA ARG A 138 -0.21 9.97 10.84
C ARG A 138 -0.49 8.50 10.99
N VAL A 139 0.09 7.90 12.02
CA VAL A 139 -0.24 6.55 12.49
C VAL A 139 -0.58 6.65 13.97
N SER A 140 -1.65 5.99 14.36
CA SER A 140 -2.04 5.83 15.76
C SER A 140 -2.38 4.36 15.99
N ASN A 141 -1.75 3.75 16.99
CA ASN A 141 -2.06 2.40 17.40
C ASN A 141 -2.90 2.46 18.67
N VAL A 142 -3.97 1.68 18.69
CA VAL A 142 -4.89 1.60 19.82
C VAL A 142 -4.99 0.13 20.24
N ASP A 143 -4.63 -0.15 21.46
CA ASP A 143 -4.80 -1.48 22.05
C ASP A 143 -6.25 -1.63 22.54
N LEU A 144 -7.12 -2.14 21.66
CA LEU A 144 -8.53 -2.43 21.99
C LEU A 144 -8.71 -3.82 22.58
N PHE A 145 -7.70 -4.66 22.50
CA PHE A 145 -7.75 -6.05 22.96
C PHE A 145 -6.52 -6.37 23.83
N PRO A 146 -6.45 -5.78 25.05
CA PRO A 146 -5.35 -5.99 25.97
C PRO A 146 -5.09 -7.50 26.19
N GLU A 147 -3.82 -7.87 26.32
CA GLU A 147 -3.37 -9.27 26.49
C GLU A 147 -3.51 -10.15 25.23
N THR A 148 -3.82 -9.57 24.07
CA THR A 148 -3.81 -10.28 22.78
C THR A 148 -2.72 -9.72 21.85
N VAL A 149 -2.49 -10.41 20.73
CA VAL A 149 -1.56 -9.93 19.67
C VAL A 149 -2.21 -8.93 18.71
N HIS A 150 -3.44 -8.49 19.01
CA HIS A 150 -4.23 -7.63 18.14
C HIS A 150 -4.12 -6.17 18.56
N VAL A 151 -3.79 -5.32 17.61
CA VAL A 151 -3.70 -3.86 17.77
C VAL A 151 -4.45 -3.23 16.61
N GLU A 152 -5.33 -2.28 16.91
CA GLU A 152 -5.95 -1.44 15.88
C GLU A 152 -4.96 -0.36 15.46
N THR A 153 -4.72 -0.27 14.16
CA THR A 153 -3.85 0.73 13.56
C THR A 153 -4.66 1.67 12.72
N VAL A 154 -4.78 2.92 13.14
CA VAL A 154 -5.49 3.98 12.41
C VAL A 154 -4.46 4.86 11.70
N VAL A 155 -4.59 4.97 10.39
CA VAL A 155 -3.62 5.65 9.54
C VAL A 155 -4.29 6.72 8.70
N LYS A 156 -3.70 7.92 8.66
CA LYS A 156 -4.07 8.97 7.73
C LYS A 156 -3.10 8.98 6.55
N LEU A 157 -3.64 8.81 5.36
CA LEU A 157 -2.93 8.94 4.08
C LEU A 157 -3.37 10.22 3.39
N SER A 158 -2.46 10.88 2.67
CA SER A 158 -2.76 12.06 1.87
C SER A 158 -2.07 11.98 0.51
N LEU A 159 -2.83 12.20 -0.56
CA LEU A 159 -2.29 12.25 -1.92
C LEU A 159 -1.46 13.52 -2.11
N LYS A 160 -0.24 13.38 -2.63
CA LYS A 160 0.62 14.50 -3.01
C LYS A 160 0.02 15.23 -4.21
N THR A 161 -0.28 16.51 -4.06
CA THR A 161 -0.92 17.33 -5.10
C THR A 161 0.01 17.74 -6.25
N ASN A 162 1.31 17.45 -6.18
CA ASN A 162 2.32 17.96 -7.12
C ASN A 162 3.34 16.91 -7.58
N GLN A 163 2.92 15.67 -7.79
CA GLN A 163 3.79 14.75 -8.54
C GLN A 163 3.26 14.58 -9.95
N PRO A 164 4.11 14.76 -11.00
CA PRO A 164 3.75 14.32 -12.33
C PRO A 164 3.45 12.82 -12.26
N LYS A 165 2.40 12.37 -12.96
CA LYS A 165 2.16 10.93 -13.14
C LYS A 165 3.41 10.32 -13.76
N ILE A 166 4.21 9.64 -12.96
CA ILE A 166 5.25 8.77 -13.49
C ILE A 166 4.51 7.49 -13.87
N GLU A 167 4.21 7.34 -15.16
CA GLU A 167 3.84 6.04 -15.70
C GLU A 167 5.05 5.11 -15.56
N VAL A 168 5.08 4.35 -14.49
CA VAL A 168 6.01 3.24 -14.37
C VAL A 168 5.37 2.08 -15.11
N THR A 169 5.78 1.87 -16.34
CA THR A 169 5.50 0.62 -17.05
C THR A 169 6.23 -0.48 -16.30
N MET A 170 5.56 -1.13 -15.37
CA MET A 170 6.08 -2.31 -14.71
C MET A 170 5.98 -3.47 -15.69
N CYS A 171 7.11 -3.87 -16.26
CA CYS A 171 7.23 -5.21 -16.79
C CYS A 171 7.08 -6.19 -15.62
N PRO A 172 6.19 -7.18 -15.69
CA PRO A 172 6.02 -8.16 -14.63
C PRO A 172 7.16 -9.18 -14.72
N ASP A 173 8.34 -8.83 -14.22
CA ASP A 173 9.47 -9.73 -14.09
C ASP A 173 10.01 -9.67 -12.67
N GLU A 174 9.69 -10.77 -11.98
CA GLU A 174 10.36 -11.31 -10.80
C GLU A 174 10.25 -10.49 -9.50
N GLU A 175 9.44 -11.02 -8.59
CA GLU A 175 9.53 -10.79 -7.15
C GLU A 175 10.98 -10.97 -6.67
N SER A 176 11.76 -9.90 -6.65
CA SER A 176 13.10 -9.93 -6.10
C SER A 176 13.07 -9.48 -4.64
N ASN A 177 13.48 -10.39 -3.75
CA ASN A 177 13.61 -10.17 -2.30
C ASN A 177 14.81 -9.27 -1.91
N TYR A 178 15.16 -8.28 -2.71
CA TYR A 178 16.30 -7.40 -2.45
C TYR A 178 15.88 -6.13 -1.72
N THR A 179 16.74 -5.64 -0.83
CA THR A 179 16.57 -4.34 -0.19
C THR A 179 16.57 -3.20 -1.22
N PRO A 180 16.01 -2.01 -0.92
CA PRO A 180 16.01 -0.85 -1.82
C PRO A 180 17.43 -0.46 -2.28
N GLU A 181 18.44 -0.59 -1.41
CA GLU A 181 19.84 -0.29 -1.72
C GLU A 181 20.45 -1.35 -2.65
N GLU A 182 20.13 -2.62 -2.45
CA GLU A 182 20.54 -3.70 -3.34
C GLU A 182 19.89 -3.59 -4.71
N LYS A 183 18.59 -3.25 -4.79
CA LYS A 183 17.89 -2.99 -6.06
C LYS A 183 18.54 -1.82 -6.82
N ALA A 184 18.88 -0.74 -6.13
CA ALA A 184 19.57 0.40 -6.72
C ALA A 184 20.94 0.00 -7.29
N THR A 185 21.66 -0.90 -6.63
CA THR A 185 22.97 -1.39 -7.09
C THR A 185 22.84 -2.28 -8.34
N TYR A 186 21.84 -3.17 -8.39
CA TYR A 186 21.58 -4.01 -9.56
C TYR A 186 21.18 -3.19 -10.77
N GLN A 187 20.36 -2.16 -10.59
CA GLN A 187 19.95 -1.28 -11.68
C GLN A 187 21.15 -0.49 -12.23
N LYS A 188 21.99 0.08 -11.39
CA LYS A 188 23.22 0.78 -11.80
C LYS A 188 24.15 -0.11 -12.63
N ILE A 189 24.30 -1.38 -12.25
CA ILE A 189 25.11 -2.35 -13.01
C ILE A 189 24.46 -2.63 -14.39
N LYS A 190 23.14 -2.80 -14.47
CA LYS A 190 22.44 -2.99 -15.74
C LYS A 190 22.62 -1.79 -16.67
N ASP A 191 22.43 -0.58 -16.15
CA ASP A 191 22.54 0.66 -16.92
C ASP A 191 23.97 0.85 -17.43
N TYR A 192 24.97 0.67 -16.58
CA TYR A 192 26.38 0.76 -16.99
C TYR A 192 26.74 -0.23 -18.11
N VAL A 193 26.33 -1.50 -17.98
CA VAL A 193 26.62 -2.52 -19.01
C VAL A 193 25.89 -2.20 -20.31
N LYS A 194 24.66 -1.71 -20.23
CA LYS A 194 23.89 -1.29 -21.41
C LYS A 194 24.52 -0.10 -22.11
N ASP A 195 24.93 0.93 -21.37
CA ASP A 195 25.51 2.16 -21.93
C ASP A 195 26.88 1.92 -22.52
N LYS A 196 27.72 1.09 -21.88
CA LYS A 196 29.07 0.85 -22.28
C LYS A 196 29.22 -0.22 -23.40
N TYR A 197 28.41 -1.27 -23.31
CA TYR A 197 28.53 -2.45 -24.17
C TYR A 197 27.32 -2.69 -25.09
N GLY A 198 26.24 -1.91 -24.94
CA GLY A 198 24.99 -2.09 -25.71
C GLY A 198 24.21 -3.37 -25.37
N VAL A 199 24.55 -4.06 -24.28
CA VAL A 199 24.04 -5.39 -23.94
C VAL A 199 23.16 -5.34 -22.67
N ASN A 200 22.00 -5.97 -22.74
CA ASN A 200 21.14 -6.14 -21.55
C ASN A 200 21.61 -7.36 -20.75
N VAL A 201 21.75 -7.17 -19.43
CA VAL A 201 22.08 -8.25 -18.49
C VAL A 201 20.94 -8.48 -17.50
N HIS A 202 20.66 -9.75 -17.24
CA HIS A 202 19.61 -10.17 -16.32
C HIS A 202 20.10 -10.13 -14.87
N THR A 203 19.20 -9.85 -13.93
CA THR A 203 19.52 -9.78 -12.49
C THR A 203 20.16 -11.07 -11.96
N SER A 204 19.69 -12.25 -12.46
CA SER A 204 20.26 -13.55 -12.09
C SER A 204 21.73 -13.70 -12.51
N TYR A 205 22.14 -13.13 -13.64
CA TYR A 205 23.53 -13.15 -14.09
C TYR A 205 24.41 -12.26 -13.21
N ILE A 206 23.92 -11.08 -12.82
CA ILE A 206 24.63 -10.20 -11.88
C ILE A 206 24.82 -10.92 -10.54
N ALA A 207 23.79 -11.60 -10.03
CA ALA A 207 23.86 -12.39 -8.80
C ALA A 207 24.89 -13.53 -8.90
N GLN A 208 24.94 -14.24 -10.03
CA GLN A 208 25.92 -15.30 -10.26
C GLN A 208 27.35 -14.73 -10.24
N VAL A 209 27.59 -13.63 -10.96
CA VAL A 209 28.92 -13.01 -11.02
C VAL A 209 29.35 -12.42 -9.67
N LYS A 210 28.44 -11.81 -8.91
CA LYS A 210 28.74 -11.35 -7.55
C LYS A 210 29.20 -12.51 -6.66
N ARG A 211 28.51 -13.67 -6.70
CA ARG A 211 28.92 -14.87 -5.94
C ARG A 211 30.30 -15.36 -6.40
N MET A 212 30.57 -15.39 -7.71
CA MET A 212 31.88 -15.79 -8.26
C MET A 212 33.00 -14.84 -7.77
N CYS A 213 32.68 -13.58 -7.48
CA CYS A 213 33.61 -12.59 -6.95
C CYS A 213 33.69 -12.57 -5.41
N GLY A 214 33.02 -13.48 -4.71
CA GLY A 214 33.05 -13.58 -3.24
C GLY A 214 32.28 -12.48 -2.51
N LEU A 215 31.36 -11.78 -3.21
CA LEU A 215 30.49 -10.77 -2.56
C LEU A 215 29.37 -11.47 -1.80
N ASP A 216 29.15 -11.01 -0.55
CA ASP A 216 28.07 -11.51 0.30
C ASP A 216 26.71 -11.12 -0.31
N MET A 217 25.83 -12.10 -0.44
CA MET A 217 24.56 -11.99 -1.18
C MET A 217 23.38 -12.26 -0.27
N GLY A 218 23.44 -12.02 1.00
CA GLY A 218 22.31 -12.29 1.88
C GLY A 218 21.61 -13.67 1.65
N GLU A 219 20.95 -14.22 2.63
CA GLU A 219 20.24 -15.49 2.48
C GLU A 219 19.00 -15.37 1.58
N ASN A 220 18.92 -16.22 0.56
CA ASN A 220 17.75 -16.33 -0.30
C ASN A 220 16.62 -17.05 0.45
N TYR A 221 15.62 -16.35 0.93
CA TYR A 221 14.45 -16.91 1.62
C TYR A 221 13.48 -17.66 0.70
N ASN A 222 13.52 -17.45 -0.62
CA ASN A 222 12.70 -18.19 -1.60
C ASN A 222 13.52 -19.26 -2.28
N LYS A 223 13.53 -20.45 -1.70
CA LYS A 223 13.99 -21.64 -2.39
C LYS A 223 12.94 -22.05 -3.43
N SER A 224 13.35 -22.22 -4.68
CA SER A 224 12.48 -22.75 -5.75
C SER A 224 11.79 -24.03 -5.28
N LYS A 225 10.45 -24.12 -5.47
CA LYS A 225 9.66 -25.33 -5.18
C LYS A 225 9.87 -26.47 -6.19
N LYS A 226 10.74 -26.29 -7.19
CA LYS A 226 11.10 -27.33 -8.15
C LYS A 226 12.30 -28.10 -7.63
N GLU A 227 12.23 -29.42 -7.62
CA GLU A 227 13.28 -30.33 -7.13
C GLU A 227 14.63 -30.20 -7.88
N ASN A 228 14.68 -29.63 -9.10
CA ASN A 228 15.89 -29.26 -9.83
C ASN A 228 15.63 -28.04 -10.69
N PRO A 229 15.85 -26.79 -10.23
CA PRO A 229 15.76 -25.63 -11.08
C PRO A 229 16.99 -25.58 -12.00
N GLU A 230 16.79 -25.70 -13.31
CA GLU A 230 17.83 -25.39 -14.30
C GLU A 230 18.17 -23.88 -14.20
N VAL A 231 19.26 -23.57 -13.54
CA VAL A 231 19.80 -22.21 -13.50
C VAL A 231 20.61 -21.99 -14.77
N LYS A 232 20.09 -21.17 -15.72
CA LYS A 232 20.86 -20.74 -16.89
C LYS A 232 22.15 -20.08 -16.43
N GLN A 233 23.29 -20.63 -16.86
CA GLN A 233 24.58 -20.03 -16.55
C GLN A 233 24.79 -18.71 -17.34
N CYS A 234 25.44 -17.74 -16.70
CA CYS A 234 25.78 -16.48 -17.33
C CYS A 234 26.79 -16.74 -18.48
N PRO A 235 26.51 -16.28 -19.72
CA PRO A 235 27.49 -16.37 -20.79
C PRO A 235 28.80 -15.67 -20.44
N GLN A 236 29.95 -16.27 -20.85
CA GLN A 236 31.28 -15.81 -20.45
C GLN A 236 31.51 -14.31 -20.79
N GLU A 237 31.03 -13.89 -21.95
CA GLU A 237 31.10 -12.49 -22.38
C GLU A 237 30.39 -11.53 -21.42
N LYS A 238 29.19 -11.89 -20.98
CA LYS A 238 28.42 -11.10 -19.99
C LYS A 238 29.04 -11.12 -18.60
N VAL A 239 29.76 -12.19 -18.23
CA VAL A 239 30.51 -12.25 -16.98
C VAL A 239 31.56 -11.14 -16.92
N GLU A 240 32.33 -10.93 -18.02
CA GLU A 240 33.34 -9.90 -18.03
C GLU A 240 32.75 -8.47 -18.02
N TYR A 241 31.62 -8.24 -18.72
CA TYR A 241 30.95 -6.95 -18.69
C TYR A 241 30.39 -6.62 -17.27
N ILE A 242 29.87 -7.62 -16.57
CA ILE A 242 29.39 -7.45 -15.20
C ILE A 242 30.54 -7.24 -14.23
N LYS A 243 31.67 -7.96 -14.37
CA LYS A 243 32.87 -7.72 -13.56
C LYS A 243 33.44 -6.31 -13.77
N ASP A 244 33.45 -5.82 -14.99
CA ASP A 244 33.87 -4.45 -15.29
C ASP A 244 32.97 -3.43 -14.59
N ALA A 245 31.64 -3.63 -14.63
CA ALA A 245 30.72 -2.80 -13.89
C ALA A 245 30.94 -2.86 -12.36
N LEU A 246 31.20 -4.05 -11.80
CA LEU A 246 31.49 -4.21 -10.39
C LEU A 246 32.80 -3.48 -9.97
N ARG A 247 33.85 -3.49 -10.82
CA ARG A 247 35.07 -2.70 -10.58
C ARG A 247 34.80 -1.20 -10.68
N HIS A 248 34.04 -0.75 -11.67
CA HIS A 248 33.67 0.65 -11.84
C HIS A 248 32.96 1.20 -10.59
N PHE A 249 32.07 0.43 -9.99
CA PHE A 249 31.37 0.79 -8.76
C PHE A 249 32.14 0.45 -7.49
N LYS A 250 33.43 0.04 -7.60
CA LYS A 250 34.33 -0.31 -6.49
C LYS A 250 33.77 -1.42 -5.58
N LEU A 251 32.99 -2.33 -6.12
CA LEU A 251 32.44 -3.48 -5.41
C LEU A 251 33.41 -4.67 -5.39
N ILE A 252 34.35 -4.72 -6.33
CA ILE A 252 35.49 -5.66 -6.39
C ILE A 252 36.75 -4.91 -6.80
N TRP A 253 37.92 -5.49 -6.52
CA TRP A 253 39.25 -4.98 -6.91
C TRP A 253 39.63 -5.37 -8.35
#